data_ed88b64357da758b9eca13b7e671abe7
#
_entry.id   ed88b64357da758b9eca13b7e671abe7
#
_cell.length_a   1.000
_cell.length_b   1.000
_cell.length_c   1.000
_cell.angle_alpha   90.00
_cell.angle_beta   90.00
_cell.angle_gamma   90.00
#
_symmetry.space_group_name_H-M   'P 1'
#
loop_
_entity.id
_entity.type
_entity.pdbx_description
1 polymer ?
#
loop_
_entity_poly.entity_id
_entity_poly.type
_entity_poly.pdbx_seq_one_letter_code
_entity_poly.pdbx_strand_id
1 'polypeptide(L)'
;MKAITLLGSTGSIGTQTLDIVTQYPDQFRIVGLAAGNNVEMLAAQIRQFRPSIAAISAQEKLPELQAAIKDLDPQPILLAGTSGVIEVARYGDAETVVTGIVGCAGLLPTIAAIEAGKDIALANKETLIAGGPVVLPLVEKHGVKLLPADSEHSAIFQCLQGVPKNGLRRILLTASGGAFRDWDVAKLADVTVADALKHPNWSMGRKITVDSATLMNKGLEVIEAHFLFGLHYQDIDIVIHPQSIIHSLIELQDTSVLAQLGWPDMRLPLLYALSWPERIYTDWERLDLVKAGNLTFREPDHQKYPCMQLAYAAGKAGGSMPAVLNAANEQVVALFLDEKIQFLDIPRCIELVCDRHQNHNCSSPSLNDILAADKWARQEVVTLAHQLKSPTKVIPLSPTSR
;
A
#
# COMPACT_ATOMS: atom_id res chain seq x y z
N MET A 1 -21.03 -17.96 3.63
CA MET A 1 -19.65 -18.06 3.08
C MET A 1 -19.43 -16.86 2.17
N LYS A 2 -18.58 -15.92 2.60
CA LYS A 2 -18.30 -14.68 1.87
C LYS A 2 -17.49 -14.98 0.60
N ALA A 3 -17.96 -14.50 -0.55
CA ALA A 3 -17.31 -14.70 -1.85
C ALA A 3 -16.29 -13.58 -2.13
N ILE A 4 -15.07 -13.95 -2.45
CA ILE A 4 -13.91 -13.04 -2.55
C ILE A 4 -13.31 -13.11 -3.95
N THR A 5 -13.02 -11.95 -4.54
CA THR A 5 -12.02 -11.81 -5.60
C THR A 5 -10.72 -11.25 -5.01
N LEU A 6 -9.60 -11.80 -5.47
CA LEU A 6 -8.27 -11.46 -4.98
C LEU A 6 -7.40 -10.93 -6.11
N LEU A 7 -7.06 -9.67 -6.03
CA LEU A 7 -6.18 -8.98 -6.98
C LEU A 7 -4.75 -9.00 -6.43
N GLY A 8 -3.81 -9.54 -7.22
CA GLY A 8 -2.43 -9.75 -6.79
C GLY A 8 -2.23 -11.05 -6.00
N SER A 9 -2.90 -12.13 -6.40
CA SER A 9 -2.98 -13.39 -5.67
C SER A 9 -1.61 -14.06 -5.42
N THR A 10 -0.64 -13.84 -6.28
CA THR A 10 0.72 -14.41 -6.16
C THR A 10 1.70 -13.55 -5.37
N GLY A 11 1.27 -12.37 -4.92
CA GLY A 11 2.06 -11.49 -4.04
C GLY A 11 1.95 -11.87 -2.56
N SER A 12 2.70 -11.14 -1.71
CA SER A 12 2.71 -11.39 -0.25
C SER A 12 1.31 -11.29 0.38
N ILE A 13 0.54 -10.26 0.04
CA ILE A 13 -0.84 -10.10 0.53
C ILE A 13 -1.74 -11.22 -0.01
N GLY A 14 -1.58 -11.54 -1.29
CA GLY A 14 -2.38 -12.58 -1.95
C GLY A 14 -2.20 -13.95 -1.32
N THR A 15 -0.96 -14.38 -1.11
CA THR A 15 -0.68 -15.69 -0.51
C THR A 15 -1.17 -15.79 0.93
N GLN A 16 -1.05 -14.73 1.72
CA GLN A 16 -1.59 -14.67 3.09
C GLN A 16 -3.13 -14.65 3.12
N THR A 17 -3.77 -13.99 2.16
CA THR A 17 -5.23 -14.06 1.99
C THR A 17 -5.69 -15.47 1.68
N LEU A 18 -4.98 -16.18 0.79
CA LEU A 18 -5.28 -17.58 0.44
C LEU A 18 -5.03 -18.54 1.61
N ASP A 19 -4.02 -18.27 2.44
CA ASP A 19 -3.80 -19.00 3.70
C ASP A 19 -5.01 -18.85 4.64
N ILE A 20 -5.51 -17.64 4.83
CA ILE A 20 -6.74 -17.39 5.60
C ILE A 20 -7.93 -18.18 5.04
N VAL A 21 -8.16 -18.10 3.73
CA VAL A 21 -9.29 -18.82 3.09
C VAL A 21 -9.16 -20.34 3.27
N THR A 22 -7.93 -20.86 3.23
CA THR A 22 -7.65 -22.29 3.48
C THR A 22 -7.95 -22.69 4.92
N GLN A 23 -7.67 -21.83 5.90
CA GLN A 23 -7.94 -22.09 7.32
C GLN A 23 -9.42 -21.94 7.67
N TYR A 24 -10.18 -21.12 6.94
CA TYR A 24 -11.60 -20.83 7.22
C TYR A 24 -12.50 -21.11 6.01
N PRO A 25 -12.54 -22.36 5.50
CA PRO A 25 -13.28 -22.71 4.28
C PRO A 25 -14.80 -22.56 4.42
N ASP A 26 -15.33 -22.61 5.64
CA ASP A 26 -16.76 -22.40 5.91
C ASP A 26 -17.15 -20.90 5.93
N GLN A 27 -16.17 -20.01 6.06
CA GLN A 27 -16.39 -18.57 6.14
C GLN A 27 -16.15 -17.88 4.79
N PHE A 28 -15.13 -18.33 4.04
CA PHE A 28 -14.64 -17.66 2.84
C PHE A 28 -14.50 -18.60 1.64
N ARG A 29 -14.76 -18.09 0.45
CA ARG A 29 -14.47 -18.78 -0.80
C ARG A 29 -13.87 -17.82 -1.83
N ILE A 30 -12.96 -18.30 -2.64
CA ILE A 30 -12.39 -17.54 -3.77
C ILE A 30 -13.27 -17.78 -5.00
N VAL A 31 -13.75 -16.70 -5.61
CA VAL A 31 -14.50 -16.72 -6.87
C VAL A 31 -13.72 -16.13 -8.03
N GLY A 32 -12.68 -15.32 -7.77
CA GLY A 32 -11.83 -14.73 -8.78
C GLY A 32 -10.40 -14.53 -8.31
N LEU A 33 -9.43 -14.76 -9.19
CA LEU A 33 -8.01 -14.56 -8.95
C LEU A 33 -7.39 -13.70 -10.06
N ALA A 34 -6.58 -12.71 -9.68
CA ALA A 34 -5.75 -11.98 -10.63
C ALA A 34 -4.30 -11.95 -10.17
N ALA A 35 -3.36 -12.21 -11.08
CA ALA A 35 -1.92 -12.19 -10.82
C ALA A 35 -1.17 -11.37 -11.86
N GLY A 36 0.08 -11.01 -11.57
CA GLY A 36 0.97 -10.28 -12.49
C GLY A 36 1.44 -11.14 -13.64
N ASN A 37 2.55 -11.88 -13.45
CA ASN A 37 3.22 -12.69 -14.47
C ASN A 37 3.60 -14.11 -14.01
N ASN A 38 3.31 -14.46 -12.76
CA ASN A 38 3.67 -15.78 -12.20
C ASN A 38 2.61 -16.83 -12.56
N VAL A 39 2.79 -17.46 -13.72
CA VAL A 39 1.87 -18.49 -14.26
C VAL A 39 1.82 -19.72 -13.37
N GLU A 40 2.97 -20.23 -12.93
CA GLU A 40 3.05 -21.47 -12.14
C GLU A 40 2.24 -21.34 -10.84
N MET A 41 2.47 -20.28 -10.09
CA MET A 41 1.75 -20.06 -8.83
C MET A 41 0.25 -19.79 -9.06
N LEU A 42 -0.11 -19.01 -10.08
CA LEU A 42 -1.51 -18.74 -10.40
C LEU A 42 -2.24 -20.04 -10.81
N ALA A 43 -1.62 -20.89 -11.63
CA ALA A 43 -2.18 -22.19 -12.02
C ALA A 43 -2.40 -23.11 -10.80
N ALA A 44 -1.44 -23.15 -9.86
CA ALA A 44 -1.58 -23.90 -8.61
C ALA A 44 -2.74 -23.36 -7.78
N GLN A 45 -2.88 -22.03 -7.65
CA GLN A 45 -3.99 -21.38 -6.94
C GLN A 45 -5.34 -21.67 -7.61
N ILE A 46 -5.43 -21.62 -8.94
CA ILE A 46 -6.64 -21.99 -9.70
C ILE A 46 -7.03 -23.45 -9.42
N ARG A 47 -6.07 -24.37 -9.40
CA ARG A 47 -6.32 -25.78 -9.07
C ARG A 47 -6.85 -25.98 -7.66
N GLN A 48 -6.29 -25.28 -6.70
CA GLN A 48 -6.64 -25.41 -5.29
C GLN A 48 -8.01 -24.78 -4.97
N PHE A 49 -8.21 -23.53 -5.42
CA PHE A 49 -9.39 -22.73 -5.01
C PHE A 49 -10.55 -22.77 -6.00
N ARG A 50 -10.36 -23.30 -7.21
CA ARG A 50 -11.39 -23.45 -8.23
C ARG A 50 -12.21 -22.17 -8.47
N PRO A 51 -11.59 -21.02 -8.73
CA PRO A 51 -12.31 -19.80 -9.00
C PRO A 51 -13.13 -19.89 -10.30
N SER A 52 -14.20 -19.11 -10.40
CA SER A 52 -14.99 -19.02 -11.63
C SER A 52 -14.30 -18.18 -12.73
N ILE A 53 -13.44 -17.24 -12.31
CA ILE A 53 -12.73 -16.33 -13.21
C ILE A 53 -11.29 -16.14 -12.75
N ALA A 54 -10.34 -16.06 -13.68
CA ALA A 54 -8.96 -15.71 -13.38
C ALA A 54 -8.35 -14.83 -14.46
N ALA A 55 -7.41 -13.95 -14.07
CA ALA A 55 -6.70 -13.09 -14.99
C ALA A 55 -5.19 -13.08 -14.72
N ILE A 56 -4.40 -12.98 -15.79
CA ILE A 56 -2.98 -12.71 -15.74
C ILE A 56 -2.69 -11.34 -16.39
N SER A 57 -2.00 -10.42 -15.67
CA SER A 57 -1.74 -9.07 -16.18
C SER A 57 -0.79 -9.07 -17.38
N ALA A 58 0.20 -9.97 -17.38
CA ALA A 58 1.11 -10.17 -18.51
C ALA A 58 0.38 -10.91 -19.65
N GLN A 59 -0.09 -10.16 -20.63
CA GLN A 59 -0.97 -10.67 -21.69
C GLN A 59 -0.32 -11.80 -22.50
N GLU A 60 0.99 -11.73 -22.72
CA GLU A 60 1.78 -12.74 -23.42
C GLU A 60 1.86 -14.08 -22.67
N LYS A 61 1.53 -14.10 -21.39
CA LYS A 61 1.52 -15.29 -20.52
C LYS A 61 0.19 -16.06 -20.54
N LEU A 62 -0.85 -15.55 -21.17
CA LEU A 62 -2.17 -16.21 -21.20
C LEU A 62 -2.12 -17.63 -21.84
N PRO A 63 -1.42 -17.86 -22.98
CA PRO A 63 -1.33 -19.20 -23.56
C PRO A 63 -0.64 -20.21 -22.63
N GLU A 64 0.39 -19.77 -21.88
CA GLU A 64 1.09 -20.60 -20.90
C GLU A 64 0.16 -20.98 -19.74
N LEU A 65 -0.63 -20.03 -19.24
CA LEU A 65 -1.62 -20.29 -18.19
C LEU A 65 -2.72 -21.25 -18.67
N GLN A 66 -3.25 -21.06 -19.89
CA GLN A 66 -4.23 -21.96 -20.50
C GLN A 66 -3.69 -23.40 -20.60
N ALA A 67 -2.45 -23.57 -21.04
CA ALA A 67 -1.80 -24.88 -21.12
C ALA A 67 -1.62 -25.52 -19.73
N ALA A 68 -1.26 -24.71 -18.73
CA ALA A 68 -1.02 -25.18 -17.36
C ALA A 68 -2.28 -25.73 -16.66
N ILE A 69 -3.49 -25.33 -17.08
CA ILE A 69 -4.76 -25.75 -16.45
C ILE A 69 -5.71 -26.49 -17.43
N LYS A 70 -5.21 -26.90 -18.59
CA LYS A 70 -6.05 -27.51 -19.66
C LYS A 70 -6.84 -28.74 -19.25
N ASP A 71 -6.38 -29.46 -18.21
CA ASP A 71 -6.96 -30.66 -17.66
C ASP A 71 -8.07 -30.38 -16.61
N LEU A 72 -8.29 -29.11 -16.26
CA LEU A 72 -9.34 -28.76 -15.28
C LEU A 72 -10.74 -28.81 -15.92
N ASP A 73 -11.69 -29.34 -15.16
CA ASP A 73 -13.11 -29.34 -15.50
C ASP A 73 -13.94 -29.02 -14.22
N PRO A 74 -14.79 -27.98 -14.21
CA PRO A 74 -14.87 -26.92 -15.21
C PRO A 74 -13.62 -26.03 -15.21
N GLN A 75 -13.32 -25.45 -16.37
CA GLN A 75 -12.28 -24.41 -16.47
C GLN A 75 -12.87 -23.04 -16.04
N PRO A 76 -12.06 -22.19 -15.38
CA PRO A 76 -12.47 -20.82 -15.12
C PRO A 76 -12.48 -19.99 -16.42
N ILE A 77 -13.20 -18.88 -16.41
CA ILE A 77 -13.05 -17.84 -17.43
C ILE A 77 -11.63 -17.27 -17.30
N LEU A 78 -10.80 -17.42 -18.36
CA LEU A 78 -9.43 -16.91 -18.37
C LEU A 78 -9.33 -15.62 -19.18
N LEU A 79 -8.74 -14.61 -18.55
CA LEU A 79 -8.55 -13.27 -19.13
C LEU A 79 -7.09 -12.83 -18.98
N ALA A 80 -6.73 -11.77 -19.71
CA ALA A 80 -5.38 -11.20 -19.64
C ALA A 80 -5.38 -9.67 -19.73
N GLY A 81 -4.25 -9.08 -19.34
CA GLY A 81 -4.04 -7.64 -19.37
C GLY A 81 -4.84 -6.90 -18.30
N THR A 82 -4.73 -5.58 -18.31
CA THR A 82 -5.45 -4.70 -17.35
C THR A 82 -6.97 -4.88 -17.44
N SER A 83 -7.52 -5.04 -18.64
CA SER A 83 -8.95 -5.30 -18.82
C SER A 83 -9.39 -6.60 -18.15
N GLY A 84 -8.59 -7.67 -18.25
CA GLY A 84 -8.87 -8.92 -17.57
C GLY A 84 -8.88 -8.79 -16.04
N VAL A 85 -7.94 -8.03 -15.48
CA VAL A 85 -7.89 -7.76 -14.03
C VAL A 85 -9.13 -6.96 -13.57
N ILE A 86 -9.58 -5.99 -14.38
CA ILE A 86 -10.80 -5.22 -14.13
C ILE A 86 -12.04 -6.14 -14.12
N GLU A 87 -12.14 -7.08 -15.08
CA GLU A 87 -13.25 -8.05 -15.09
C GLU A 87 -13.26 -8.96 -13.85
N VAL A 88 -12.09 -9.39 -13.36
CA VAL A 88 -11.99 -10.14 -12.09
C VAL A 88 -12.46 -9.25 -10.93
N ALA A 89 -12.05 -7.98 -10.89
CA ALA A 89 -12.41 -7.06 -9.81
C ALA A 89 -13.93 -6.82 -9.72
N ARG A 90 -14.63 -6.73 -10.84
CA ARG A 90 -16.08 -6.50 -10.89
C ARG A 90 -16.93 -7.76 -11.00
N TYR A 91 -16.34 -8.95 -10.87
CA TYR A 91 -17.05 -10.21 -11.08
C TYR A 91 -18.31 -10.33 -10.21
N GLY A 92 -19.43 -10.69 -10.84
CA GLY A 92 -20.78 -10.59 -10.26
C GLY A 92 -20.96 -11.30 -8.92
N ASP A 93 -20.42 -12.51 -8.80
CA ASP A 93 -20.57 -13.37 -7.61
C ASP A 93 -19.71 -12.93 -6.41
N ALA A 94 -18.77 -12.00 -6.59
CA ALA A 94 -17.96 -11.51 -5.48
C ALA A 94 -18.75 -10.55 -4.57
N GLU A 95 -18.57 -10.65 -3.28
CA GLU A 95 -19.05 -9.70 -2.27
C GLU A 95 -17.93 -8.71 -1.88
N THR A 96 -16.69 -9.22 -1.79
CA THR A 96 -15.53 -8.43 -1.36
C THR A 96 -14.36 -8.62 -2.33
N VAL A 97 -13.66 -7.54 -2.60
CA VAL A 97 -12.42 -7.53 -3.38
C VAL A 97 -11.25 -7.23 -2.47
N VAL A 98 -10.27 -8.13 -2.43
CA VAL A 98 -8.97 -7.86 -1.77
C VAL A 98 -8.02 -7.25 -2.80
N THR A 99 -7.53 -6.05 -2.53
CA THR A 99 -6.65 -5.32 -3.45
C THR A 99 -5.19 -5.45 -3.00
N GLY A 100 -4.53 -6.52 -3.44
CA GLY A 100 -3.11 -6.81 -3.15
C GLY A 100 -2.14 -6.48 -4.31
N ILE A 101 -2.58 -5.70 -5.30
CA ILE A 101 -1.73 -5.21 -6.40
C ILE A 101 -0.83 -4.09 -5.87
N VAL A 102 0.43 -4.08 -6.27
CA VAL A 102 1.40 -3.05 -5.88
C VAL A 102 1.28 -1.83 -6.80
N GLY A 103 1.34 -0.63 -6.22
CA GLY A 103 1.41 0.62 -6.96
C GLY A 103 0.08 1.09 -7.56
N CYS A 104 0.13 2.12 -8.40
CA CYS A 104 -1.04 2.74 -9.01
C CYS A 104 -1.82 1.80 -9.98
N ALA A 105 -1.25 0.65 -10.35
CA ALA A 105 -1.92 -0.37 -11.16
C ALA A 105 -3.19 -0.94 -10.50
N GLY A 106 -3.32 -0.83 -9.17
CA GLY A 106 -4.52 -1.22 -8.43
C GLY A 106 -5.69 -0.24 -8.56
N LEU A 107 -5.47 1.01 -8.99
CA LEU A 107 -6.48 2.06 -9.00
C LEU A 107 -7.70 1.72 -9.87
N LEU A 108 -7.49 1.42 -11.15
CA LEU A 108 -8.57 1.12 -12.09
C LEU A 108 -9.39 -0.12 -11.69
N PRO A 109 -8.77 -1.26 -11.32
CA PRO A 109 -9.52 -2.41 -10.83
C PRO A 109 -10.32 -2.11 -9.55
N THR A 110 -9.78 -1.31 -8.63
CA THR A 110 -10.49 -0.93 -7.40
C THR A 110 -11.69 -0.05 -7.69
N ILE A 111 -11.57 0.93 -8.58
CA ILE A 111 -12.71 1.76 -9.03
C ILE A 111 -13.79 0.86 -9.65
N ALA A 112 -13.41 -0.05 -10.54
CA ALA A 112 -14.37 -0.97 -11.18
C ALA A 112 -15.09 -1.88 -10.17
N ALA A 113 -14.40 -2.33 -9.12
CA ALA A 113 -15.00 -3.08 -8.02
C ALA A 113 -16.02 -2.25 -7.23
N ILE A 114 -15.68 -0.99 -6.90
CA ILE A 114 -16.57 -0.05 -6.20
C ILE A 114 -17.83 0.22 -7.04
N GLU A 115 -17.66 0.53 -8.34
CA GLU A 115 -18.78 0.75 -9.25
C GLU A 115 -19.68 -0.48 -9.43
N ALA A 116 -19.13 -1.68 -9.25
CA ALA A 116 -19.87 -2.93 -9.23
C ALA A 116 -20.49 -3.26 -7.85
N GLY A 117 -20.43 -2.34 -6.89
CA GLY A 117 -21.03 -2.50 -5.55
C GLY A 117 -20.30 -3.49 -4.66
N LYS A 118 -18.99 -3.69 -4.82
CA LYS A 118 -18.20 -4.63 -4.01
C LYS A 118 -17.54 -3.91 -2.83
N ASP A 119 -17.58 -4.54 -1.64
CA ASP A 119 -16.77 -4.10 -0.50
C ASP A 119 -15.27 -4.29 -0.82
N ILE A 120 -14.42 -3.40 -0.33
CA ILE A 120 -12.98 -3.41 -0.61
C ILE A 120 -12.21 -3.69 0.66
N ALA A 121 -11.44 -4.79 0.71
CA ALA A 121 -10.36 -4.99 1.66
C ALA A 121 -9.09 -4.39 1.06
N LEU A 122 -8.78 -3.15 1.48
CA LEU A 122 -7.77 -2.30 0.87
C LEU A 122 -6.39 -2.59 1.45
N ALA A 123 -5.54 -3.31 0.70
CA ALA A 123 -4.12 -3.49 1.01
C ALA A 123 -3.21 -2.68 0.06
N ASN A 124 -3.76 -2.12 -1.02
CA ASN A 124 -3.07 -1.25 -1.97
C ASN A 124 -3.28 0.22 -1.58
N LYS A 125 -2.39 0.76 -0.75
CA LYS A 125 -2.47 2.15 -0.28
C LYS A 125 -2.39 3.17 -1.41
N GLU A 126 -1.64 2.85 -2.47
CA GLU A 126 -1.43 3.72 -3.61
C GLU A 126 -2.75 4.09 -4.31
N THR A 127 -3.76 3.25 -4.21
CA THR A 127 -5.13 3.54 -4.69
C THR A 127 -5.70 4.81 -4.06
N LEU A 128 -5.58 4.98 -2.73
CA LEU A 128 -6.06 6.19 -2.06
C LEU A 128 -5.09 7.36 -2.21
N ILE A 129 -3.80 7.10 -2.21
CA ILE A 129 -2.80 8.16 -2.36
C ILE A 129 -2.96 8.84 -3.72
N ALA A 130 -3.00 8.06 -4.80
CA ALA A 130 -3.15 8.61 -6.14
C ALA A 130 -4.59 9.02 -6.46
N GLY A 131 -5.56 8.21 -6.06
CA GLY A 131 -6.96 8.32 -6.48
C GLY A 131 -7.96 8.75 -5.41
N GLY A 132 -7.54 9.10 -4.20
CA GLY A 132 -8.43 9.44 -3.09
C GLY A 132 -9.56 10.41 -3.45
N PRO A 133 -9.29 11.52 -4.16
CA PRO A 133 -10.31 12.47 -4.59
C PRO A 133 -11.41 11.88 -5.49
N VAL A 134 -11.11 10.79 -6.21
CA VAL A 134 -12.06 10.08 -7.10
C VAL A 134 -12.67 8.87 -6.38
N VAL A 135 -11.87 8.12 -5.64
CA VAL A 135 -12.28 6.86 -5.00
C VAL A 135 -13.29 7.10 -3.89
N LEU A 136 -13.06 8.06 -2.98
CA LEU A 136 -13.96 8.28 -1.83
C LEU A 136 -15.36 8.71 -2.24
N PRO A 137 -15.58 9.64 -3.19
CA PRO A 137 -16.92 9.94 -3.68
C PRO A 137 -17.62 8.73 -4.31
N LEU A 138 -16.89 7.83 -4.97
CA LEU A 138 -17.46 6.59 -5.51
C LEU A 138 -17.85 5.60 -4.41
N VAL A 139 -17.03 5.45 -3.36
CA VAL A 139 -17.35 4.63 -2.17
C VAL A 139 -18.64 5.12 -1.53
N GLU A 140 -18.78 6.43 -1.31
CA GLU A 140 -19.99 7.03 -0.75
C GLU A 140 -21.20 6.83 -1.68
N LYS A 141 -21.04 7.13 -2.97
CA LYS A 141 -22.11 7.00 -3.98
C LYS A 141 -22.65 5.58 -4.08
N HIS A 142 -21.78 4.57 -4.04
CA HIS A 142 -22.19 3.16 -4.19
C HIS A 142 -22.49 2.49 -2.84
N GLY A 143 -22.25 3.16 -1.71
CA GLY A 143 -22.53 2.64 -0.37
C GLY A 143 -21.70 1.42 0.01
N VAL A 144 -20.54 1.23 -0.62
CA VAL A 144 -19.64 0.11 -0.35
C VAL A 144 -18.70 0.44 0.83
N LYS A 145 -18.15 -0.60 1.46
CA LYS A 145 -17.21 -0.47 2.56
C LYS A 145 -15.79 -0.47 2.04
N LEU A 146 -14.98 0.42 2.59
CA LEU A 146 -13.55 0.46 2.37
C LEU A 146 -12.86 0.06 3.68
N LEU A 147 -12.40 -1.19 3.77
CA LEU A 147 -11.87 -1.80 4.97
C LEU A 147 -10.34 -1.88 4.87
N PRO A 148 -9.59 -1.19 5.76
CA PRO A 148 -8.14 -1.17 5.68
C PRO A 148 -7.53 -2.52 6.03
N ALA A 149 -6.64 -3.01 5.19
CA ALA A 149 -5.86 -4.22 5.38
C ALA A 149 -4.36 -3.95 5.57
N ASP A 150 -3.93 -2.69 5.49
CA ASP A 150 -2.60 -2.28 5.96
C ASP A 150 -2.58 -2.30 7.50
N SER A 151 -1.47 -2.75 8.10
CA SER A 151 -1.42 -3.06 9.54
C SER A 151 -1.72 -1.85 10.43
N GLU A 152 -1.16 -0.70 10.11
CA GLU A 152 -1.33 0.54 10.84
C GLU A 152 -2.76 1.09 10.74
N HIS A 153 -3.31 1.10 9.53
CA HIS A 153 -4.68 1.58 9.29
C HIS A 153 -5.73 0.63 9.85
N SER A 154 -5.47 -0.69 9.76
CA SER A 154 -6.31 -1.69 10.44
C SER A 154 -6.30 -1.48 11.96
N ALA A 155 -5.13 -1.19 12.56
CA ALA A 155 -5.02 -0.91 13.99
C ALA A 155 -5.85 0.32 14.40
N ILE A 156 -5.74 1.41 13.64
CA ILE A 156 -6.53 2.63 13.85
C ILE A 156 -8.03 2.32 13.71
N PHE A 157 -8.42 1.65 12.63
CA PHE A 157 -9.80 1.24 12.40
C PHE A 157 -10.36 0.39 13.55
N GLN A 158 -9.55 -0.52 14.11
CA GLN A 158 -9.93 -1.33 15.27
C GLN A 158 -10.09 -0.50 16.54
N CYS A 159 -9.19 0.47 16.79
CA CYS A 159 -9.27 1.36 17.93
C CYS A 159 -10.46 2.32 17.87
N LEU A 160 -10.90 2.66 16.65
CA LEU A 160 -12.05 3.56 16.44
C LEU A 160 -13.41 2.86 16.64
N GLN A 161 -13.45 1.52 16.77
CA GLN A 161 -14.72 0.83 17.00
C GLN A 161 -15.33 1.26 18.33
N GLY A 162 -16.50 1.88 18.28
CA GLY A 162 -17.21 2.39 19.44
C GLY A 162 -16.77 3.82 19.92
N VAL A 163 -15.80 4.44 19.27
CA VAL A 163 -15.42 5.82 19.54
C VAL A 163 -16.44 6.75 18.87
N PRO A 164 -17.05 7.71 19.59
CA PRO A 164 -17.92 8.72 19.00
C PRO A 164 -17.19 9.57 17.94
N LYS A 165 -17.91 10.03 16.91
CA LYS A 165 -17.30 10.84 15.81
C LYS A 165 -16.43 12.02 16.29
N ASN A 166 -16.80 12.64 17.42
CA ASN A 166 -16.08 13.78 18.00
C ASN A 166 -15.02 13.36 19.03
N GLY A 167 -14.85 12.06 19.28
CA GLY A 167 -13.95 11.54 20.30
C GLY A 167 -12.50 11.49 19.88
N LEU A 168 -12.22 11.35 18.58
CA LEU A 168 -10.87 11.28 18.04
C LEU A 168 -10.23 12.68 18.03
N ARG A 169 -9.01 12.80 18.58
CA ARG A 169 -8.19 14.00 18.51
C ARG A 169 -7.11 13.87 17.42
N ARG A 170 -6.30 12.83 17.48
CA ARG A 170 -5.22 12.57 16.50
C ARG A 170 -4.90 11.09 16.38
N ILE A 171 -4.16 10.78 15.32
CA ILE A 171 -3.59 9.45 15.03
C ILE A 171 -2.08 9.50 15.25
N LEU A 172 -1.53 8.41 15.81
CA LEU A 172 -0.11 8.17 15.96
C LEU A 172 0.24 6.91 15.16
N LEU A 173 0.77 7.09 13.96
CA LEU A 173 1.26 5.99 13.10
C LEU A 173 2.59 5.49 13.62
N THR A 174 2.69 4.21 13.94
CA THR A 174 3.97 3.61 14.33
C THR A 174 4.79 3.23 13.08
N ALA A 175 6.10 3.32 13.18
CA ALA A 175 7.04 2.91 12.15
C ALA A 175 8.17 2.08 12.78
N SER A 176 8.61 1.00 12.09
CA SER A 176 9.80 0.24 12.52
C SER A 176 11.08 1.08 12.50
N GLY A 177 11.10 2.15 11.71
CA GLY A 177 12.26 2.99 11.43
C GLY A 177 13.08 2.52 10.23
N GLY A 178 12.72 1.39 9.61
CA GLY A 178 13.38 0.86 8.41
C GLY A 178 14.80 0.33 8.65
N ALA A 179 15.47 -0.06 7.56
CA ALA A 179 16.79 -0.69 7.58
C ALA A 179 17.88 0.21 8.17
N PHE A 180 17.76 1.51 8.05
CA PHE A 180 18.81 2.48 8.41
C PHE A 180 18.52 3.23 9.72
N ARG A 181 17.53 2.80 10.48
CA ARG A 181 17.12 3.46 11.75
C ARG A 181 18.30 3.82 12.65
N ASP A 182 19.21 2.89 12.83
CA ASP A 182 20.36 3.03 13.75
C ASP A 182 21.68 3.39 13.01
N TRP A 183 21.63 3.76 11.73
CA TRP A 183 22.79 4.18 10.94
C TRP A 183 23.08 5.68 11.09
N ASP A 184 24.36 6.04 11.01
CA ASP A 184 24.75 7.44 10.85
C ASP A 184 24.35 7.98 9.47
N VAL A 185 23.93 9.24 9.41
CA VAL A 185 23.49 9.90 8.17
C VAL A 185 24.59 9.87 7.10
N ALA A 186 25.86 10.05 7.50
CA ALA A 186 27.00 10.03 6.57
C ALA A 186 27.14 8.71 5.80
N LYS A 187 26.72 7.59 6.38
CA LYS A 187 26.78 6.25 5.75
C LYS A 187 25.71 6.05 4.68
N LEU A 188 24.68 6.90 4.62
CA LEU A 188 23.61 6.76 3.65
C LEU A 188 24.08 7.02 2.20
N ALA A 189 25.21 7.69 1.99
CA ALA A 189 25.79 7.90 0.67
C ALA A 189 26.25 6.60 0.00
N ASP A 190 26.64 5.60 0.80
CA ASP A 190 27.22 4.34 0.33
C ASP A 190 26.21 3.16 0.38
N VAL A 191 24.92 3.45 0.60
CA VAL A 191 23.87 2.43 0.70
C VAL A 191 23.71 1.68 -0.62
N THR A 192 23.82 0.35 -0.53
CA THR A 192 23.54 -0.56 -1.65
C THR A 192 22.07 -1.01 -1.65
N VAL A 193 21.61 -1.55 -2.79
CA VAL A 193 20.31 -2.19 -2.89
C VAL A 193 20.15 -3.32 -1.85
N ALA A 194 21.22 -4.11 -1.66
CA ALA A 194 21.22 -5.20 -0.68
C ALA A 194 21.03 -4.70 0.76
N ASP A 195 21.57 -3.53 1.11
CA ASP A 195 21.38 -2.92 2.43
C ASP A 195 19.95 -2.39 2.61
N ALA A 196 19.42 -1.72 1.60
CA ALA A 196 18.05 -1.19 1.64
C ALA A 196 16.97 -2.29 1.73
N LEU A 197 17.27 -3.50 1.28
CA LEU A 197 16.36 -4.64 1.33
C LEU A 197 16.40 -5.43 2.67
N LYS A 198 17.25 -5.04 3.61
CA LYS A 198 17.34 -5.68 4.95
C LYS A 198 16.35 -5.04 5.93
N HIS A 199 15.07 -5.44 5.86
CA HIS A 199 14.09 -4.94 6.84
C HIS A 199 14.25 -5.70 8.19
N PRO A 200 14.23 -5.00 9.36
CA PRO A 200 14.51 -5.63 10.65
C PRO A 200 13.41 -6.59 11.12
N ASN A 201 12.13 -6.34 10.80
CA ASN A 201 11.01 -7.06 11.42
C ASN A 201 10.09 -7.76 10.39
N TRP A 202 10.03 -7.30 9.14
CA TRP A 202 9.07 -7.77 8.15
C TRP A 202 9.75 -8.36 6.93
N SER A 203 9.19 -9.46 6.40
CA SER A 203 9.50 -9.95 5.05
C SER A 203 8.48 -9.38 4.07
N MET A 204 8.92 -8.45 3.24
CA MET A 204 8.05 -7.67 2.35
C MET A 204 8.55 -7.69 0.90
N GLY A 205 7.70 -7.20 -0.01
CA GLY A 205 8.10 -6.96 -1.39
C GLY A 205 9.24 -5.92 -1.50
N ARG A 206 10.02 -6.00 -2.59
CA ARG A 206 11.22 -5.14 -2.75
C ARG A 206 10.91 -3.64 -2.72
N LYS A 207 9.84 -3.20 -3.40
CA LYS A 207 9.44 -1.79 -3.44
C LYS A 207 9.13 -1.24 -2.04
N ILE A 208 8.23 -1.88 -1.30
CA ILE A 208 7.82 -1.42 0.03
C ILE A 208 8.98 -1.51 1.05
N THR A 209 9.94 -2.42 0.86
CA THR A 209 11.13 -2.50 1.72
C THR A 209 12.03 -1.28 1.52
N VAL A 210 12.23 -0.81 0.29
CA VAL A 210 12.94 0.46 0.01
C VAL A 210 12.14 1.66 0.52
N ASP A 211 10.80 1.67 0.36
CA ASP A 211 9.95 2.72 0.93
C ASP A 211 10.05 2.77 2.47
N SER A 212 10.19 1.62 3.13
CA SER A 212 10.46 1.56 4.57
C SER A 212 11.85 2.12 4.90
N ALA A 213 12.86 1.81 4.10
CA ALA A 213 14.23 2.30 4.30
C ALA A 213 14.37 3.81 4.15
N THR A 214 13.55 4.44 3.30
CA THR A 214 13.47 5.91 3.10
C THR A 214 12.43 6.57 4.02
N LEU A 215 11.64 5.81 4.78
CA LEU A 215 10.41 6.22 5.46
C LEU A 215 9.35 6.86 4.53
N MET A 216 9.48 6.71 3.21
CA MET A 216 8.41 7.07 2.27
C MET A 216 7.15 6.23 2.56
N ASN A 217 7.29 4.95 2.89
CA ASN A 217 6.14 4.11 3.25
C ASN A 217 5.28 4.78 4.32
N LYS A 218 5.91 5.32 5.37
CA LYS A 218 5.18 6.00 6.44
C LYS A 218 4.58 7.33 5.99
N GLY A 219 5.28 8.07 5.11
CA GLY A 219 4.72 9.27 4.47
C GLY A 219 3.49 8.96 3.61
N LEU A 220 3.51 7.87 2.85
CA LEU A 220 2.38 7.39 2.06
C LEU A 220 1.19 7.00 2.97
N GLU A 221 1.47 6.35 4.09
CA GLU A 221 0.46 5.97 5.09
C GLU A 221 -0.21 7.18 5.77
N VAL A 222 0.51 8.30 5.95
CA VAL A 222 -0.10 9.56 6.41
C VAL A 222 -1.16 10.07 5.43
N ILE A 223 -0.89 9.99 4.12
CA ILE A 223 -1.85 10.38 3.08
C ILE A 223 -3.05 9.43 3.08
N GLU A 224 -2.80 8.13 3.19
CA GLU A 224 -3.86 7.12 3.28
C GLU A 224 -4.74 7.32 4.52
N ALA A 225 -4.13 7.59 5.70
CA ALA A 225 -4.86 7.87 6.93
C ALA A 225 -5.74 9.12 6.83
N HIS A 226 -5.25 10.18 6.17
CA HIS A 226 -6.05 11.36 5.87
C HIS A 226 -7.34 11.00 5.12
N PHE A 227 -7.23 10.21 4.05
CA PHE A 227 -8.38 9.81 3.25
C PHE A 227 -9.31 8.82 3.99
N LEU A 228 -8.76 7.83 4.70
CA LEU A 228 -9.56 6.81 5.38
C LEU A 228 -10.34 7.37 6.59
N PHE A 229 -9.72 8.27 7.36
CA PHE A 229 -10.27 8.70 8.64
C PHE A 229 -10.70 10.16 8.66
N GLY A 230 -10.49 10.92 7.58
CA GLY A 230 -10.96 12.29 7.43
C GLY A 230 -10.23 13.30 8.33
N LEU A 231 -9.04 12.98 8.84
CA LEU A 231 -8.24 13.88 9.69
C LEU A 231 -7.40 14.85 8.87
N HIS A 232 -7.12 16.02 9.41
CA HIS A 232 -6.13 16.92 8.85
C HIS A 232 -4.71 16.38 9.05
N TYR A 233 -3.80 16.70 8.15
CA TYR A 233 -2.40 16.23 8.21
C TYR A 233 -1.67 16.62 9.50
N GLN A 234 -2.05 17.71 10.14
CA GLN A 234 -1.51 18.16 11.43
C GLN A 234 -1.95 17.28 12.62
N ASP A 235 -2.99 16.46 12.44
CA ASP A 235 -3.55 15.58 13.45
C ASP A 235 -3.15 14.10 13.18
N ILE A 236 -2.17 13.89 12.30
CA ILE A 236 -1.59 12.58 11.99
C ILE A 236 -0.08 12.66 12.22
N ASP A 237 0.39 12.05 13.28
CA ASP A 237 1.80 12.01 13.66
C ASP A 237 2.44 10.65 13.40
N ILE A 238 3.77 10.62 13.31
CA ILE A 238 4.58 9.42 13.16
C ILE A 238 5.42 9.23 14.42
N VAL A 239 5.49 8.00 14.92
CA VAL A 239 6.38 7.60 16.01
C VAL A 239 7.17 6.35 15.62
N ILE A 240 8.48 6.36 15.86
CA ILE A 240 9.31 5.17 15.63
C ILE A 240 9.14 4.22 16.78
N HIS A 241 8.67 3.00 16.48
CA HIS A 241 8.50 1.88 17.40
C HIS A 241 9.25 0.65 16.88
N PRO A 242 10.52 0.45 17.28
CA PRO A 242 11.40 -0.57 16.69
C PRO A 242 10.87 -1.99 16.77
N GLN A 243 10.12 -2.33 17.79
CA GLN A 243 9.62 -3.68 18.03
C GLN A 243 8.43 -4.05 17.12
N SER A 244 7.74 -3.05 16.55
CA SER A 244 6.55 -3.23 15.68
C SER A 244 5.43 -4.06 16.32
N ILE A 245 5.30 -4.04 17.65
CA ILE A 245 4.26 -4.74 18.42
C ILE A 245 3.01 -3.89 18.52
N ILE A 246 3.18 -2.58 18.75
CA ILE A 246 2.09 -1.61 18.62
C ILE A 246 1.99 -1.22 17.17
N HIS A 247 0.86 -1.54 16.53
CA HIS A 247 0.68 -1.29 15.10
C HIS A 247 0.22 0.12 14.78
N SER A 248 -0.51 0.79 15.65
CA SER A 248 -0.76 2.25 15.70
C SER A 248 -1.61 2.59 16.92
N LEU A 249 -1.77 3.90 17.16
CA LEU A 249 -2.52 4.43 18.30
C LEU A 249 -3.44 5.56 17.85
N ILE A 250 -4.50 5.78 18.64
CA ILE A 250 -5.33 6.97 18.56
C ILE A 250 -5.30 7.70 19.89
N GLU A 251 -5.27 9.01 19.85
CA GLU A 251 -5.46 9.86 21.03
C GLU A 251 -6.86 10.47 20.98
N LEU A 252 -7.59 10.36 22.07
CA LEU A 252 -8.94 10.86 22.22
C LEU A 252 -8.97 12.28 22.83
N GLN A 253 -10.10 12.94 22.74
CA GLN A 253 -10.29 14.31 23.26
C GLN A 253 -10.10 14.42 24.78
N ASP A 254 -10.34 13.31 25.52
CA ASP A 254 -10.15 13.22 26.96
C ASP A 254 -8.71 12.83 27.36
N THR A 255 -7.77 12.90 26.42
CA THR A 255 -6.35 12.52 26.57
C THR A 255 -6.06 11.01 26.65
N SER A 256 -7.08 10.15 26.62
CA SER A 256 -6.87 8.70 26.57
C SER A 256 -6.19 8.31 25.26
N VAL A 257 -5.28 7.34 25.33
CA VAL A 257 -4.61 6.75 24.16
C VAL A 257 -5.00 5.28 24.04
N LEU A 258 -5.57 4.90 22.89
CA LEU A 258 -5.89 3.52 22.57
C LEU A 258 -4.91 2.99 21.54
N ALA A 259 -4.51 1.74 21.67
CA ALA A 259 -3.56 1.09 20.78
C ALA A 259 -4.01 -0.33 20.44
N GLN A 260 -3.76 -0.76 19.22
CA GLN A 260 -3.87 -2.17 18.85
C GLN A 260 -2.46 -2.78 18.86
N LEU A 261 -2.34 -3.91 19.56
CA LEU A 261 -1.09 -4.64 19.73
C LEU A 261 -1.23 -6.07 19.18
N GLY A 262 -0.14 -6.59 18.62
CA GLY A 262 -0.02 -7.97 18.14
C GLY A 262 1.39 -8.29 17.69
N TRP A 263 1.71 -9.56 17.51
CA TRP A 263 2.91 -9.94 16.78
C TRP A 263 2.78 -9.46 15.31
N PRO A 264 3.92 -9.08 14.65
CA PRO A 264 3.91 -8.69 13.25
C PRO A 264 3.43 -9.82 12.33
N ASP A 265 2.15 -9.78 11.95
CA ASP A 265 1.51 -10.77 11.08
C ASP A 265 0.41 -10.09 10.24
N MET A 266 0.60 -10.02 8.92
CA MET A 266 -0.37 -9.42 8.01
C MET A 266 -1.68 -10.20 7.88
N ARG A 267 -1.72 -11.47 8.33
CA ARG A 267 -2.97 -12.23 8.31
C ARG A 267 -4.01 -11.62 9.24
N LEU A 268 -3.59 -11.03 10.38
CA LEU A 268 -4.54 -10.42 11.32
C LEU A 268 -5.33 -9.25 10.70
N PRO A 269 -4.70 -8.20 10.13
CA PRO A 269 -5.43 -7.12 9.48
C PRO A 269 -6.25 -7.59 8.27
N LEU A 270 -5.75 -8.56 7.49
CA LEU A 270 -6.47 -9.16 6.37
C LEU A 270 -7.72 -9.91 6.85
N LEU A 271 -7.58 -10.77 7.87
CA LEU A 271 -8.71 -11.51 8.44
C LEU A 271 -9.77 -10.54 8.98
N TYR A 272 -9.34 -9.49 9.70
CA TYR A 272 -10.29 -8.52 10.24
C TYR A 272 -11.02 -7.74 9.15
N ALA A 273 -10.33 -7.33 8.08
CA ALA A 273 -10.97 -6.69 6.94
C ALA A 273 -11.99 -7.63 6.24
N LEU A 274 -11.69 -8.92 6.17
CA LEU A 274 -12.59 -9.92 5.56
C LEU A 274 -13.77 -10.29 6.45
N SER A 275 -13.60 -10.32 7.77
CA SER A 275 -14.62 -10.78 8.71
C SER A 275 -15.45 -9.64 9.33
N TRP A 276 -14.98 -8.39 9.24
CA TRP A 276 -15.65 -7.26 9.88
C TRP A 276 -17.17 -7.24 9.62
N PRO A 277 -18.01 -6.99 10.68
CA PRO A 277 -17.66 -6.55 12.03
C PRO A 277 -17.27 -7.70 12.99
N GLU A 278 -17.32 -8.94 12.57
CA GLU A 278 -17.04 -10.10 13.40
C GLU A 278 -15.53 -10.27 13.69
N ARG A 279 -15.22 -10.95 14.81
CA ARG A 279 -13.86 -11.40 15.14
C ARG A 279 -13.84 -12.91 15.15
N ILE A 280 -13.22 -13.50 14.13
CA ILE A 280 -13.09 -14.94 14.00
C ILE A 280 -12.01 -15.47 14.94
N TYR A 281 -12.29 -16.59 15.61
CA TYR A 281 -11.30 -17.29 16.44
C TYR A 281 -10.13 -17.76 15.58
N THR A 282 -8.90 -17.57 16.09
CA THR A 282 -7.68 -18.07 15.48
C THR A 282 -6.86 -18.84 16.53
N ASP A 283 -6.10 -19.82 16.07
CA ASP A 283 -5.08 -20.53 16.87
C ASP A 283 -3.67 -19.92 16.73
N TRP A 284 -3.57 -18.77 16.07
CA TRP A 284 -2.30 -18.05 15.88
C TRP A 284 -1.68 -17.62 17.21
N GLU A 285 -0.34 -17.47 17.21
CA GLU A 285 0.39 -17.10 18.42
C GLU A 285 -0.16 -15.81 19.04
N ARG A 286 -0.58 -15.89 20.30
CA ARG A 286 -1.09 -14.72 21.04
C ARG A 286 0.06 -13.88 21.55
N LEU A 287 -0.14 -12.56 21.57
CA LEU A 287 0.84 -11.66 22.16
C LEU A 287 0.98 -11.93 23.66
N ASP A 288 2.20 -12.22 24.08
CA ASP A 288 2.62 -12.27 25.46
C ASP A 288 3.44 -11.01 25.77
N LEU A 289 2.90 -10.12 26.59
CA LEU A 289 3.55 -8.86 26.94
C LEU A 289 4.83 -9.05 27.76
N VAL A 290 4.93 -10.12 28.54
CA VAL A 290 6.15 -10.43 29.30
C VAL A 290 7.26 -10.86 28.35
N LYS A 291 6.94 -11.72 27.38
CA LYS A 291 7.86 -12.15 26.31
C LYS A 291 8.26 -10.97 25.40
N ALA A 292 7.33 -10.08 25.10
CA ALA A 292 7.56 -8.89 24.30
C ALA A 292 8.55 -7.91 24.97
N GLY A 293 8.54 -7.84 26.31
CA GLY A 293 9.48 -7.03 27.08
C GLY A 293 9.26 -5.53 26.93
N ASN A 294 10.33 -4.79 26.66
CA ASN A 294 10.29 -3.33 26.57
C ASN A 294 9.73 -2.86 25.21
N LEU A 295 8.75 -1.98 25.27
CA LEU A 295 8.24 -1.25 24.10
C LEU A 295 8.84 0.16 24.13
N THR A 296 9.54 0.53 23.07
CA THR A 296 10.29 1.79 23.01
C THR A 296 9.77 2.66 21.87
N PHE A 297 9.86 3.98 22.08
CA PHE A 297 9.39 4.97 21.13
C PHE A 297 10.46 6.04 20.95
N ARG A 298 10.58 6.55 19.71
CA ARG A 298 11.49 7.64 19.35
C ARG A 298 10.78 8.57 18.36
N GLU A 299 11.17 9.82 18.33
CA GLU A 299 10.79 10.74 17.25
C GLU A 299 11.49 10.33 15.94
N PRO A 300 10.82 10.50 14.78
CA PRO A 300 11.46 10.32 13.49
C PRO A 300 12.50 11.43 13.24
N ASP A 301 13.63 11.06 12.66
CA ASP A 301 14.66 12.01 12.22
C ASP A 301 14.29 12.59 10.86
N HIS A 302 13.75 13.79 10.85
CA HIS A 302 13.29 14.48 9.64
C HIS A 302 14.44 14.90 8.69
N GLN A 303 15.67 15.09 9.20
CA GLN A 303 16.81 15.39 8.35
C GLN A 303 17.33 14.16 7.64
N LYS A 304 17.30 13.03 8.33
CA LYS A 304 17.69 11.72 7.79
C LYS A 304 16.69 11.19 6.75
N TYR A 305 15.41 11.49 6.94
CA TYR A 305 14.31 10.94 6.16
C TYR A 305 13.44 12.01 5.49
N PRO A 306 13.96 12.73 4.49
CA PRO A 306 13.22 13.82 3.83
C PRO A 306 11.95 13.34 3.12
N CYS A 307 11.86 12.06 2.74
CA CYS A 307 10.68 11.51 2.07
C CYS A 307 9.39 11.66 2.89
N MET A 308 9.46 11.61 4.23
CA MET A 308 8.28 11.86 5.06
C MET A 308 7.76 13.29 4.86
N GLN A 309 8.65 14.29 4.88
CA GLN A 309 8.27 15.69 4.69
C GLN A 309 7.70 15.94 3.30
N LEU A 310 8.28 15.31 2.26
CA LEU A 310 7.77 15.38 0.89
C LEU A 310 6.34 14.83 0.81
N ALA A 311 6.06 13.72 1.51
CA ALA A 311 4.71 13.16 1.55
C ALA A 311 3.71 14.08 2.28
N TYR A 312 4.07 14.65 3.43
CA TYR A 312 3.22 15.64 4.11
C TYR A 312 2.98 16.88 3.23
N ALA A 313 4.00 17.36 2.54
CA ALA A 313 3.89 18.51 1.64
C ALA A 313 2.95 18.21 0.46
N ALA A 314 3.12 17.06 -0.18
CA ALA A 314 2.26 16.62 -1.28
C ALA A 314 0.80 16.40 -0.82
N GLY A 315 0.60 15.78 0.34
CA GLY A 315 -0.71 15.60 0.92
C GLY A 315 -1.41 16.94 1.21
N LYS A 316 -0.71 17.88 1.84
CA LYS A 316 -1.24 19.24 2.12
C LYS A 316 -1.54 20.04 0.85
N ALA A 317 -0.73 19.87 -0.21
CA ALA A 317 -0.99 20.48 -1.51
C ALA A 317 -2.25 19.91 -2.16
N GLY A 318 -2.57 18.65 -1.89
CA GLY A 318 -3.78 17.98 -2.38
C GLY A 318 -3.84 17.88 -3.89
N GLY A 319 -5.07 17.73 -4.40
CA GLY A 319 -5.31 17.66 -5.84
C GLY A 319 -4.59 16.47 -6.52
N SER A 320 -3.88 16.72 -7.61
CA SER A 320 -3.08 15.72 -8.32
C SER A 320 -1.67 15.51 -7.74
N MET A 321 -1.24 16.31 -6.76
CA MET A 321 0.12 16.22 -6.21
C MET A 321 0.43 14.88 -5.52
N PRO A 322 -0.46 14.25 -4.72
CA PRO A 322 -0.20 12.94 -4.14
C PRO A 322 0.00 11.85 -5.21
N ALA A 323 -0.72 11.91 -6.34
CA ALA A 323 -0.53 11.00 -7.45
C ALA A 323 0.86 11.15 -8.09
N VAL A 324 1.33 12.39 -8.25
CA VAL A 324 2.68 12.69 -8.73
C VAL A 324 3.76 12.20 -7.79
N LEU A 325 3.62 12.46 -6.48
CA LEU A 325 4.54 11.94 -5.46
C LEU A 325 4.65 10.41 -5.55
N ASN A 326 3.50 9.73 -5.58
CA ASN A 326 3.45 8.27 -5.64
C ASN A 326 4.11 7.72 -6.91
N ALA A 327 3.76 8.27 -8.08
CA ALA A 327 4.32 7.85 -9.36
C ALA A 327 5.84 8.10 -9.45
N ALA A 328 6.30 9.26 -8.95
CA ALA A 328 7.72 9.57 -8.84
C ALA A 328 8.43 8.58 -7.92
N ASN A 329 7.87 8.28 -6.75
CA ASN A 329 8.43 7.30 -5.82
C ASN A 329 8.50 5.89 -6.43
N GLU A 330 7.44 5.39 -7.05
CA GLU A 330 7.46 4.08 -7.70
C GLU A 330 8.55 3.99 -8.77
N GLN A 331 8.67 5.02 -9.62
CA GLN A 331 9.62 5.02 -10.71
C GLN A 331 11.07 5.16 -10.21
N VAL A 332 11.31 6.03 -9.24
CA VAL A 332 12.68 6.24 -8.72
C VAL A 332 13.15 5.02 -7.92
N VAL A 333 12.26 4.37 -7.15
CA VAL A 333 12.59 3.13 -6.44
C VAL A 333 12.91 2.00 -7.42
N ALA A 334 12.19 1.90 -8.54
CA ALA A 334 12.52 0.93 -9.59
C ALA A 334 13.92 1.18 -10.17
N LEU A 335 14.27 2.44 -10.44
CA LEU A 335 15.62 2.78 -10.92
C LEU A 335 16.73 2.48 -9.88
N PHE A 336 16.46 2.68 -8.60
CA PHE A 336 17.38 2.31 -7.53
C PHE A 336 17.55 0.78 -7.45
N LEU A 337 16.46 0.02 -7.50
CA LEU A 337 16.48 -1.44 -7.48
C LEU A 337 17.21 -2.05 -8.69
N ASP A 338 17.24 -1.32 -9.82
CA ASP A 338 18.01 -1.64 -11.02
C ASP A 338 19.46 -1.09 -10.98
N GLU A 339 19.90 -0.53 -9.84
CA GLU A 339 21.23 0.05 -9.63
C GLU A 339 21.56 1.19 -10.62
N LYS A 340 20.53 1.91 -11.12
CA LYS A 340 20.69 3.01 -12.07
C LYS A 340 20.94 4.36 -11.40
N ILE A 341 20.59 4.49 -10.12
CA ILE A 341 20.76 5.69 -9.28
C ILE A 341 21.20 5.29 -7.87
N GLN A 342 21.67 6.23 -7.07
CA GLN A 342 22.06 6.03 -5.68
C GLN A 342 20.87 6.20 -4.73
N PHE A 343 21.00 5.71 -3.48
CA PHE A 343 19.93 5.80 -2.47
C PHE A 343 19.50 7.24 -2.17
N LEU A 344 20.46 8.16 -2.04
CA LEU A 344 20.16 9.57 -1.76
C LEU A 344 19.57 10.33 -2.96
N ASP A 345 19.62 9.77 -4.17
CA ASP A 345 18.91 10.33 -5.33
C ASP A 345 17.41 10.15 -5.25
N ILE A 346 16.93 9.18 -4.45
CA ILE A 346 15.49 8.90 -4.31
C ILE A 346 14.73 10.14 -3.83
N PRO A 347 14.97 10.69 -2.64
CA PRO A 347 14.26 11.89 -2.17
C PRO A 347 14.46 13.09 -3.08
N ARG A 348 15.65 13.26 -3.62
CA ARG A 348 15.98 14.37 -4.51
C ARG A 348 15.16 14.36 -5.81
N CYS A 349 15.03 13.19 -6.45
CA CYS A 349 14.23 13.06 -7.66
C CYS A 349 12.74 13.35 -7.37
N ILE A 350 12.22 12.81 -6.25
CA ILE A 350 10.82 13.02 -5.87
C ILE A 350 10.54 14.50 -5.63
N GLU A 351 11.41 15.19 -4.88
CA GLU A 351 11.32 16.65 -4.63
C GLU A 351 11.26 17.43 -5.94
N LEU A 352 12.23 17.22 -6.84
CA LEU A 352 12.30 17.92 -8.12
C LEU A 352 11.06 17.69 -9.01
N VAL A 353 10.51 16.47 -9.02
CA VAL A 353 9.28 16.16 -9.79
C VAL A 353 8.07 16.88 -9.17
N CYS A 354 7.93 16.85 -7.86
CA CYS A 354 6.85 17.55 -7.16
C CYS A 354 6.92 19.06 -7.38
N ASP A 355 8.11 19.67 -7.28
CA ASP A 355 8.32 21.10 -7.52
C ASP A 355 7.93 21.50 -8.96
N ARG A 356 8.32 20.69 -9.97
CA ARG A 356 7.95 20.94 -11.38
C ARG A 356 6.46 20.83 -11.60
N HIS A 357 5.75 20.00 -10.84
CA HIS A 357 4.30 19.84 -10.94
C HIS A 357 3.52 20.94 -10.23
N GLN A 358 4.10 21.68 -9.30
CA GLN A 358 3.40 22.62 -8.43
C GLN A 358 2.51 23.62 -9.19
N ASN A 359 2.99 24.16 -10.32
CA ASN A 359 2.22 25.09 -11.17
C ASN A 359 1.17 24.40 -12.07
N HIS A 360 1.16 23.06 -12.10
CA HIS A 360 0.24 22.25 -12.91
C HIS A 360 -0.69 21.42 -12.03
N ASN A 361 -0.61 21.59 -10.69
CA ASN A 361 -1.43 20.84 -9.76
C ASN A 361 -2.92 21.14 -9.98
N CYS A 362 -3.68 20.10 -10.34
CA CYS A 362 -5.12 20.16 -10.48
C CYS A 362 -5.78 19.96 -9.11
N SER A 363 -6.47 20.97 -8.58
CA SER A 363 -7.06 20.92 -7.24
C SER A 363 -8.24 19.94 -7.09
N SER A 364 -8.95 19.67 -8.19
CA SER A 364 -10.08 18.72 -8.24
C SER A 364 -9.92 17.79 -9.46
N PRO A 365 -8.96 16.86 -9.40
CA PRO A 365 -8.60 16.04 -10.53
C PRO A 365 -9.68 15.00 -10.86
N SER A 366 -9.98 14.84 -12.15
CA SER A 366 -10.68 13.66 -12.63
C SER A 366 -9.74 12.44 -12.64
N LEU A 367 -10.30 11.25 -12.86
CA LEU A 367 -9.50 10.04 -13.05
C LEU A 367 -8.47 10.19 -14.20
N ASN A 368 -8.87 10.82 -15.30
CA ASN A 368 -7.98 11.06 -16.43
C ASN A 368 -6.82 12.01 -16.07
N ASP A 369 -7.09 13.05 -15.27
CA ASP A 369 -6.04 13.96 -14.78
C ASP A 369 -5.05 13.23 -13.88
N ILE A 370 -5.51 12.33 -12.99
CA ILE A 370 -4.67 11.50 -12.14
C ILE A 370 -3.78 10.58 -12.98
N LEU A 371 -4.35 9.88 -13.96
CA LEU A 371 -3.60 8.98 -14.84
C LEU A 371 -2.59 9.72 -15.71
N ALA A 372 -2.94 10.93 -16.18
CA ALA A 372 -2.03 11.78 -16.93
C ALA A 372 -0.88 12.28 -16.05
N ALA A 373 -1.16 12.70 -14.81
CA ALA A 373 -0.17 13.14 -13.85
C ALA A 373 0.80 12.00 -13.44
N ASP A 374 0.27 10.79 -13.20
CA ASP A 374 1.09 9.58 -12.94
C ASP A 374 2.05 9.30 -14.10
N LYS A 375 1.53 9.26 -15.31
CA LYS A 375 2.35 9.01 -16.51
C LYS A 375 3.42 10.08 -16.70
N TRP A 376 3.07 11.35 -16.52
CA TRP A 376 4.01 12.46 -16.64
C TRP A 376 5.12 12.35 -15.59
N ALA A 377 4.78 12.11 -14.33
CA ALA A 377 5.76 12.01 -13.25
C ALA A 377 6.77 10.89 -13.47
N ARG A 378 6.33 9.72 -13.95
CA ARG A 378 7.23 8.62 -14.31
C ARG A 378 8.21 9.00 -15.41
N GLN A 379 7.76 9.69 -16.45
CA GLN A 379 8.61 10.16 -17.54
C GLN A 379 9.62 11.19 -17.06
N GLU A 380 9.19 12.08 -16.17
CA GLU A 380 10.02 13.12 -15.59
C GLU A 380 11.16 12.55 -14.74
N VAL A 381 10.87 11.52 -13.91
CA VAL A 381 11.90 10.79 -13.15
C VAL A 381 12.95 10.18 -14.07
N VAL A 382 12.55 9.54 -15.18
CA VAL A 382 13.49 8.94 -16.14
C VAL A 382 14.40 10.03 -16.75
N THR A 383 13.83 11.17 -17.10
CA THR A 383 14.59 12.32 -17.63
C THR A 383 15.62 12.83 -16.61
N LEU A 384 15.21 13.00 -15.35
CA LEU A 384 16.08 13.44 -14.26
C LEU A 384 17.21 12.44 -13.97
N ALA A 385 16.90 11.15 -13.94
CA ALA A 385 17.89 10.10 -13.69
C ALA A 385 19.01 10.09 -14.76
N HIS A 386 18.70 10.42 -16.01
CA HIS A 386 19.72 10.60 -17.06
C HIS A 386 20.61 11.82 -16.79
N GLN A 387 20.07 12.90 -16.23
CA GLN A 387 20.83 14.12 -15.89
C GLN A 387 21.77 13.91 -14.69
N LEU A 388 21.35 13.11 -13.69
CA LEU A 388 22.16 12.79 -12.50
C LEU A 388 23.40 11.96 -12.85
N LYS A 389 23.37 11.15 -13.90
CA LYS A 389 24.53 10.36 -14.38
C LYS A 389 25.56 11.19 -15.12
N SER A 390 25.24 12.41 -15.55
CA SER A 390 26.20 13.31 -16.21
C SER A 390 27.04 14.03 -15.15
N PRO A 391 28.39 14.01 -15.19
CA PRO A 391 29.24 14.54 -14.13
C PRO A 391 29.30 16.09 -14.02
N THR A 392 28.29 16.78 -14.52
CA THR A 392 28.24 18.24 -14.55
C THR A 392 26.87 18.76 -14.10
N LYS A 393 26.71 18.96 -12.82
CA LYS A 393 26.04 20.04 -12.09
C LYS A 393 25.55 19.54 -10.73
N VAL A 394 26.25 19.96 -9.71
CA VAL A 394 25.72 20.01 -8.35
C VAL A 394 24.56 21.02 -8.38
N ILE A 395 23.32 20.53 -8.36
CA ILE A 395 22.13 21.36 -8.15
C ILE A 395 21.98 21.46 -6.64
N PRO A 396 22.14 22.63 -6.02
CA PRO A 396 21.96 22.76 -4.57
C PRO A 396 20.49 22.55 -4.19
N LEU A 397 20.26 21.87 -3.08
CA LEU A 397 18.97 21.82 -2.41
C LEU A 397 18.54 23.23 -2.05
N SER A 398 17.34 23.65 -2.42
CA SER A 398 16.77 24.92 -2.00
C SER A 398 16.61 24.92 -0.48
N PRO A 399 17.01 25.97 0.25
CA PRO A 399 16.70 26.04 1.68
C PRO A 399 15.18 26.16 1.83
N THR A 400 14.60 25.16 2.47
CA THR A 400 13.18 25.15 2.84
C THR A 400 12.91 26.40 3.69
N SER A 401 12.10 27.29 3.18
CA SER A 401 11.54 28.41 3.96
C SER A 401 10.70 27.83 5.12
N ARG A 402 11.09 28.25 6.30
CA ARG A 402 10.47 27.92 7.61
C ARG A 402 8.99 28.36 7.67
#